data_0c0a7265558ff4ef432d4ffb344559d3
#
_entry.id   0c0a7265558ff4ef432d4ffb344559d3
#
_cell.length_a   1.000
_cell.length_b   1.000
_cell.length_c   1.000
_cell.angle_alpha   90.00
_cell.angle_beta   90.00
_cell.angle_gamma   90.00
#
_symmetry.space_group_name_H-M   'P 1'
#
loop_
_entity.id
_entity.type
_entity.pdbx_description
1 polymer ?
#
loop_
_entity_poly.entity_id
_entity_poly.type
_entity_poly.pdbx_seq_one_letter_code
_entity_poly.pdbx_strand_id
1 'polypeptide(L)'
;MALDGAFLRHIKKELEEKLVGARVDKIHQPNREELVVAFRTREAAYRVLFSARANSARVHFTSIPLENPKQPPMLCMLLRKKLQGAKLVAIRQPDLERLLHFEFDAINELGDHVLLTLTMEVMGRYSNIILWDEQGKIVDALKRVDAEMSSQRLVLPGLTYHLPPPQNKLCPLTTQQQQVVQALQALPRDMELSKGFLSVLQGVSPIVCRELAHQVGRGRELTVKTMDEEQYFRAGFFYQQMKETLDEVSGRPFMAVNLQKKPMDFSFVEIHQYGVSAVVKEMESFSTLLDEFYRERDKQERMRVREQDLLRLLSTHAERLSRKMNAQRGELEQCANRDELRVAGDLVSAHMYAIPKGAAAVDLPNFYEEQQPLVHIQLDPALTPSQNAQKYYKEYRKAKTAEEKLTEQIDLAGKELEYLESVLDALARAETERDLAEIRAELQDQGYLRRLRSKKDKPAAVSAPMQFTTSDGFTVLVGRNNRQNDRLTLKTANNNDIWFHTKNIPGSHTVLVTNGREPTETAMEEAAKLAAQHSRAKDSSQVPVDYTQVRNVSKPQGAKPGMVIYVRYKTMYVTP
;
A
#
# COMPACT_ATOMS: atom_id res chain seq x y z
N MET A 1 8.17 -4.22 -21.48
CA MET A 1 6.93 -4.89 -21.09
C MET A 1 6.73 -6.09 -21.96
N ALA A 2 6.54 -7.27 -21.39
CA ALA A 2 6.34 -8.49 -22.17
C ALA A 2 4.91 -8.60 -22.74
N LEU A 3 3.91 -7.99 -22.10
CA LEU A 3 2.54 -7.96 -22.64
C LEU A 3 2.42 -6.88 -23.71
N ASP A 4 2.52 -7.31 -24.94
CA ASP A 4 2.43 -6.50 -26.14
C ASP A 4 1.13 -6.75 -26.92
N GLY A 5 0.94 -6.06 -28.05
CA GLY A 5 -0.25 -6.23 -28.89
C GLY A 5 -0.36 -7.63 -29.50
N ALA A 6 0.79 -8.23 -29.85
CA ALA A 6 0.86 -9.57 -30.39
C ALA A 6 0.45 -10.65 -29.38
N PHE A 7 0.95 -10.55 -28.15
CA PHE A 7 0.53 -11.45 -27.06
C PHE A 7 -0.96 -11.23 -26.71
N LEU A 8 -1.40 -9.97 -26.70
CA LEU A 8 -2.80 -9.63 -26.40
C LEU A 8 -3.78 -10.19 -27.45
N ARG A 9 -3.34 -10.34 -28.71
CA ARG A 9 -4.11 -10.99 -29.77
C ARG A 9 -4.42 -12.45 -29.45
N HIS A 10 -3.47 -13.17 -28.85
CA HIS A 10 -3.69 -14.55 -28.40
C HIS A 10 -4.60 -14.64 -27.18
N ILE A 11 -4.44 -13.72 -26.23
CA ILE A 11 -5.38 -13.55 -25.10
C ILE A 11 -6.80 -13.25 -25.62
N LYS A 12 -6.93 -12.37 -26.62
CA LYS A 12 -8.23 -12.04 -27.23
C LYS A 12 -8.91 -13.31 -27.73
N LYS A 13 -8.21 -14.15 -28.50
CA LYS A 13 -8.75 -15.43 -29.01
C LYS A 13 -9.23 -16.34 -27.86
N GLU A 14 -8.41 -16.52 -26.84
CA GLU A 14 -8.76 -17.32 -25.66
C GLU A 14 -10.02 -16.79 -24.95
N LEU A 15 -10.15 -15.47 -24.81
CA LEU A 15 -11.32 -14.82 -24.22
C LEU A 15 -12.56 -14.92 -25.11
N GLU A 16 -12.43 -14.71 -26.43
CA GLU A 16 -13.54 -14.78 -27.39
C GLU A 16 -14.18 -16.17 -27.43
N GLU A 17 -13.39 -17.22 -27.49
CA GLU A 17 -13.86 -18.60 -27.57
C GLU A 17 -14.76 -19.00 -26.39
N LYS A 18 -14.53 -18.42 -25.20
CA LYS A 18 -15.25 -18.78 -23.98
C LYS A 18 -16.29 -17.75 -23.54
N LEU A 19 -16.16 -16.49 -23.94
CA LEU A 19 -16.98 -15.40 -23.40
C LEU A 19 -18.00 -14.82 -24.37
N VAL A 20 -17.80 -14.91 -25.67
CA VAL A 20 -18.79 -14.38 -26.62
C VAL A 20 -20.12 -15.11 -26.42
N GLY A 21 -21.19 -14.33 -26.18
CA GLY A 21 -22.51 -14.85 -25.81
C GLY A 21 -22.75 -15.00 -24.30
N ALA A 22 -21.72 -14.93 -23.48
CA ALA A 22 -21.85 -14.99 -22.02
C ALA A 22 -22.48 -13.72 -21.44
N ARG A 23 -23.13 -13.84 -20.28
CA ARG A 23 -23.69 -12.71 -19.53
C ARG A 23 -22.80 -12.33 -18.37
N VAL A 24 -22.74 -11.03 -18.09
CA VAL A 24 -22.07 -10.50 -16.89
C VAL A 24 -22.89 -10.90 -15.65
N ASP A 25 -22.30 -11.71 -14.78
CA ASP A 25 -22.93 -12.16 -13.52
C ASP A 25 -22.62 -11.20 -12.38
N LYS A 26 -21.32 -10.93 -12.14
CA LYS A 26 -20.86 -10.08 -11.03
C LYS A 26 -19.69 -9.20 -11.46
N ILE A 27 -19.61 -8.01 -10.88
CA ILE A 27 -18.49 -7.10 -11.07
C ILE A 27 -17.94 -6.74 -9.69
N HIS A 28 -16.63 -6.88 -9.53
CA HIS A 28 -15.90 -6.53 -8.33
C HIS A 28 -14.71 -5.64 -8.66
N GLN A 29 -14.37 -4.74 -7.75
CA GLN A 29 -13.17 -3.90 -7.83
C GLN A 29 -12.36 -4.11 -6.56
N PRO A 30 -11.43 -5.08 -6.55
CA PRO A 30 -10.64 -5.45 -5.38
C PRO A 30 -9.80 -4.31 -4.84
N ASN A 31 -9.30 -3.43 -5.71
CA ASN A 31 -8.51 -2.25 -5.39
C ASN A 31 -8.74 -1.14 -6.42
N ARG A 32 -8.00 -0.03 -6.28
CA ARG A 32 -8.19 1.16 -7.14
C ARG A 32 -7.86 0.94 -8.61
N GLU A 33 -7.08 -0.07 -8.95
CA GLU A 33 -6.54 -0.28 -10.30
C GLU A 33 -6.92 -1.62 -10.93
N GLU A 34 -7.77 -2.42 -10.27
CA GLU A 34 -8.18 -3.74 -10.75
C GLU A 34 -9.69 -3.92 -10.72
N LEU A 35 -10.22 -4.52 -11.78
CA LEU A 35 -11.59 -4.99 -11.91
C LEU A 35 -11.60 -6.50 -12.13
N VAL A 36 -12.56 -7.20 -11.53
CA VAL A 36 -12.86 -8.61 -11.82
C VAL A 36 -14.30 -8.69 -12.28
N VAL A 37 -14.50 -9.12 -13.52
CA VAL A 37 -15.82 -9.36 -14.10
C VAL A 37 -16.05 -10.86 -14.17
N ALA A 38 -17.08 -11.32 -13.50
CA ALA A 38 -17.54 -12.70 -13.59
C ALA A 38 -18.56 -12.82 -14.73
N PHE A 39 -18.31 -13.75 -15.62
CA PHE A 39 -19.19 -14.10 -16.74
C PHE A 39 -19.81 -15.46 -16.50
N ARG A 40 -21.05 -15.63 -16.92
CA ARG A 40 -21.77 -16.89 -16.85
C ARG A 40 -22.24 -17.31 -18.25
N THR A 41 -21.85 -18.51 -18.63
CA THR A 41 -22.41 -19.24 -19.78
C THR A 41 -23.42 -20.28 -19.27
N ARG A 42 -23.99 -21.06 -20.18
CA ARG A 42 -24.83 -22.23 -19.79
C ARG A 42 -24.03 -23.34 -19.10
N GLU A 43 -22.75 -23.46 -19.44
CA GLU A 43 -21.88 -24.56 -19.02
C GLU A 43 -20.99 -24.21 -17.85
N ALA A 44 -20.47 -22.96 -17.79
CA ALA A 44 -19.45 -22.56 -16.83
C ALA A 44 -19.56 -21.09 -16.39
N ALA A 45 -18.83 -20.78 -15.32
CA ALA A 45 -18.60 -19.42 -14.87
C ALA A 45 -17.12 -19.08 -14.99
N TYR A 46 -16.82 -17.96 -15.62
CA TYR A 46 -15.46 -17.47 -15.84
C TYR A 46 -15.22 -16.15 -15.12
N ARG A 47 -14.03 -15.92 -14.63
CA ARG A 47 -13.62 -14.64 -14.04
C ARG A 47 -12.52 -14.03 -14.90
N VAL A 48 -12.70 -12.80 -15.32
CA VAL A 48 -11.72 -12.01 -16.08
C VAL A 48 -11.20 -10.91 -15.19
N LEU A 49 -9.88 -10.87 -15.03
CA LEU A 49 -9.16 -9.79 -14.37
C LEU A 49 -8.82 -8.71 -15.41
N PHE A 50 -9.17 -7.48 -15.11
CA PHE A 50 -8.71 -6.27 -15.79
C PHE A 50 -7.81 -5.52 -14.81
N SER A 51 -6.52 -5.43 -15.08
CA SER A 51 -5.55 -4.73 -14.26
C SER A 51 -4.94 -3.55 -14.99
N ALA A 52 -5.18 -2.34 -14.50
CA ALA A 52 -4.58 -1.10 -15.02
C ALA A 52 -3.37 -0.65 -14.19
N ARG A 53 -2.74 -1.56 -13.44
CA ARG A 53 -1.53 -1.28 -12.66
C ARG A 53 -0.36 -0.98 -13.59
N ALA A 54 0.42 0.06 -13.26
CA ALA A 54 1.52 0.54 -14.11
C ALA A 54 2.52 -0.55 -14.51
N ASN A 55 2.86 -1.45 -13.58
CA ASN A 55 3.89 -2.48 -13.78
C ASN A 55 3.35 -3.87 -14.13
N SER A 56 2.03 -4.05 -14.07
CA SER A 56 1.36 -5.36 -14.29
C SER A 56 0.00 -5.22 -14.99
N ALA A 57 -0.10 -4.24 -15.90
CA ALA A 57 -1.31 -4.02 -16.69
C ALA A 57 -1.58 -5.22 -17.61
N ARG A 58 -2.81 -5.77 -17.55
CA ARG A 58 -3.20 -6.96 -18.29
C ARG A 58 -4.71 -7.23 -18.22
N VAL A 59 -5.17 -8.09 -19.10
CA VAL A 59 -6.53 -8.66 -19.06
C VAL A 59 -6.46 -10.14 -19.42
N HIS A 60 -7.03 -11.01 -18.59
CA HIS A 60 -7.01 -12.46 -18.80
C HIS A 60 -7.99 -13.17 -17.85
N PHE A 61 -8.26 -14.45 -18.10
CA PHE A 61 -8.95 -15.28 -17.09
C PHE A 61 -8.10 -15.42 -15.83
N THR A 62 -8.74 -15.36 -14.65
CA THR A 62 -8.04 -15.57 -13.40
C THR A 62 -8.71 -16.62 -12.52
N SER A 63 -7.89 -17.51 -11.97
CA SER A 63 -8.29 -18.44 -10.92
C SER A 63 -8.00 -17.89 -9.52
N ILE A 64 -7.20 -16.84 -9.40
CA ILE A 64 -6.75 -16.27 -8.13
C ILE A 64 -7.93 -15.60 -7.42
N PRO A 65 -8.25 -16.00 -6.17
CA PRO A 65 -9.23 -15.29 -5.37
C PRO A 65 -8.68 -13.93 -4.94
N LEU A 66 -9.42 -12.86 -5.21
CA LEU A 66 -9.08 -11.52 -4.76
C LEU A 66 -10.07 -11.06 -3.68
N GLU A 67 -9.56 -10.46 -2.62
CA GLU A 67 -10.39 -9.87 -1.58
C GLU A 67 -11.02 -8.57 -2.08
N ASN A 68 -12.33 -8.45 -1.87
CA ASN A 68 -13.07 -7.28 -2.26
C ASN A 68 -13.24 -6.32 -1.07
N PRO A 69 -13.18 -5.00 -1.28
CA PRO A 69 -13.48 -4.03 -0.25
C PRO A 69 -14.95 -4.18 0.19
N LYS A 70 -15.21 -3.95 1.47
CA LYS A 70 -16.58 -4.03 2.03
C LYS A 70 -17.53 -3.03 1.39
N GLN A 71 -17.02 -1.88 0.99
CA GLN A 71 -17.74 -0.86 0.24
C GLN A 71 -17.16 -0.75 -1.17
N PRO A 72 -17.93 -1.09 -2.21
CA PRO A 72 -17.46 -1.00 -3.59
C PRO A 72 -17.16 0.46 -3.98
N PRO A 73 -16.09 0.72 -4.76
CA PRO A 73 -15.84 2.04 -5.33
C PRO A 73 -16.95 2.50 -6.30
N MET A 74 -17.03 3.80 -6.54
CA MET A 74 -18.09 4.39 -7.38
C MET A 74 -18.12 3.80 -8.81
N LEU A 75 -16.96 3.64 -9.45
CA LEU A 75 -16.88 3.02 -10.78
C LEU A 75 -17.46 1.60 -10.78
N CYS A 76 -17.14 0.80 -9.75
CA CYS A 76 -17.69 -0.55 -9.62
C CYS A 76 -19.23 -0.54 -9.53
N MET A 77 -19.79 0.41 -8.79
CA MET A 77 -21.25 0.58 -8.68
C MET A 77 -21.87 1.00 -10.01
N LEU A 78 -21.22 1.91 -10.72
CA LEU A 78 -21.65 2.33 -12.06
C LEU A 78 -21.61 1.17 -13.06
N LEU A 79 -20.51 0.41 -13.11
CA LEU A 79 -20.36 -0.75 -13.98
C LEU A 79 -21.41 -1.83 -13.66
N ARG A 80 -21.71 -2.07 -12.38
CA ARG A 80 -22.81 -2.98 -11.99
C ARG A 80 -24.15 -2.50 -12.54
N LYS A 81 -24.46 -1.21 -12.37
CA LYS A 81 -25.70 -0.62 -12.86
C LYS A 81 -25.84 -0.73 -14.38
N LYS A 82 -24.75 -0.59 -15.14
CA LYS A 82 -24.76 -0.53 -16.61
C LYS A 82 -24.54 -1.88 -17.28
N LEU A 83 -23.74 -2.77 -16.71
CA LEU A 83 -23.29 -4.00 -17.38
C LEU A 83 -23.78 -5.29 -16.72
N GLN A 84 -24.31 -5.28 -15.49
CA GLN A 84 -24.77 -6.52 -14.86
C GLN A 84 -25.97 -7.10 -15.63
N GLY A 85 -25.87 -8.37 -16.03
CA GLY A 85 -26.85 -9.03 -16.89
C GLY A 85 -26.62 -8.80 -18.39
N ALA A 86 -25.80 -7.83 -18.80
CA ALA A 86 -25.47 -7.56 -20.20
C ALA A 86 -24.80 -8.76 -20.86
N LYS A 87 -25.03 -8.95 -22.16
CA LYS A 87 -24.45 -10.01 -22.97
C LYS A 87 -23.20 -9.49 -23.69
N LEU A 88 -22.07 -10.19 -23.56
CA LEU A 88 -20.87 -9.89 -24.34
C LEU A 88 -21.10 -10.33 -25.79
N VAL A 89 -21.02 -9.40 -26.74
CA VAL A 89 -21.28 -9.67 -28.17
C VAL A 89 -20.00 -9.79 -28.99
N ALA A 90 -18.94 -9.06 -28.63
CA ALA A 90 -17.66 -9.14 -29.34
C ALA A 90 -16.49 -8.68 -28.43
N ILE A 91 -15.28 -9.12 -28.79
CA ILE A 91 -14.02 -8.57 -28.27
C ILE A 91 -13.19 -8.13 -29.47
N ARG A 92 -12.84 -6.83 -29.54
CA ARG A 92 -12.10 -6.28 -30.68
C ARG A 92 -10.74 -5.75 -30.25
N GLN A 93 -9.76 -5.89 -31.11
CA GLN A 93 -8.44 -5.30 -31.00
C GLN A 93 -8.14 -4.56 -32.31
N PRO A 94 -8.02 -3.22 -32.29
CA PRO A 94 -7.57 -2.49 -33.47
C PRO A 94 -6.12 -2.85 -33.80
N ASP A 95 -5.87 -3.41 -34.94
CA ASP A 95 -4.54 -3.88 -35.38
C ASP A 95 -3.81 -4.71 -34.31
N LEU A 96 -2.60 -4.34 -33.97
CA LEU A 96 -1.84 -4.85 -32.84
C LEU A 96 -1.67 -3.81 -31.70
N GLU A 97 -2.70 -2.95 -31.54
CA GLU A 97 -2.71 -2.02 -30.41
C GLU A 97 -2.80 -2.77 -29.08
N ARG A 98 -2.21 -2.18 -28.04
CA ARG A 98 -2.22 -2.76 -26.69
C ARG A 98 -3.51 -2.41 -25.94
N LEU A 99 -4.64 -2.72 -26.56
CA LEU A 99 -5.96 -2.55 -25.98
C LEU A 99 -6.96 -3.58 -26.50
N LEU A 100 -7.98 -3.88 -25.68
CA LEU A 100 -9.12 -4.68 -26.08
C LEU A 100 -10.41 -3.93 -25.78
N HIS A 101 -11.34 -3.95 -26.75
CA HIS A 101 -12.71 -3.48 -26.63
C HIS A 101 -13.63 -4.67 -26.36
N PHE A 102 -14.36 -4.64 -25.25
CA PHE A 102 -15.38 -5.62 -24.89
C PHE A 102 -16.74 -4.96 -25.16
N GLU A 103 -17.46 -5.42 -26.18
CA GLU A 103 -18.75 -4.87 -26.61
C GLU A 103 -19.89 -5.65 -25.95
N PHE A 104 -20.78 -4.92 -25.28
CA PHE A 104 -21.89 -5.50 -24.52
C PHE A 104 -23.23 -5.01 -25.05
N ASP A 105 -24.16 -5.95 -25.31
CA ASP A 105 -25.56 -5.67 -25.42
C ASP A 105 -26.16 -5.58 -24.01
N ALA A 106 -26.47 -4.37 -23.59
CA ALA A 106 -26.98 -4.03 -22.26
C ALA A 106 -28.43 -3.48 -22.39
N ILE A 107 -29.15 -3.50 -21.28
CA ILE A 107 -30.51 -2.92 -21.21
C ILE A 107 -30.44 -1.67 -20.36
N ASN A 108 -30.91 -0.53 -20.88
CA ASN A 108 -30.93 0.74 -20.16
C ASN A 108 -32.12 0.78 -19.16
N GLU A 109 -32.23 1.90 -18.41
CA GLU A 109 -33.30 2.08 -17.42
C GLU A 109 -34.72 2.18 -18.03
N LEU A 110 -34.81 2.44 -19.32
CA LEU A 110 -36.09 2.51 -20.07
C LEU A 110 -36.48 1.15 -20.68
N GLY A 111 -35.59 0.15 -20.59
CA GLY A 111 -35.80 -1.18 -21.16
C GLY A 111 -35.26 -1.35 -22.58
N ASP A 112 -34.60 -0.34 -23.15
CA ASP A 112 -34.05 -0.40 -24.51
C ASP A 112 -32.72 -1.11 -24.53
N HIS A 113 -32.41 -1.80 -25.63
CA HIS A 113 -31.11 -2.37 -25.91
C HIS A 113 -30.12 -1.26 -26.30
N VAL A 114 -28.99 -1.21 -25.63
CA VAL A 114 -27.89 -0.24 -25.86
C VAL A 114 -26.57 -0.97 -25.96
N LEU A 115 -25.73 -0.53 -26.90
CA LEU A 115 -24.38 -1.05 -27.02
C LEU A 115 -23.44 -0.25 -26.10
N LEU A 116 -22.76 -0.94 -25.18
CA LEU A 116 -21.75 -0.36 -24.30
C LEU A 116 -20.42 -1.06 -24.54
N THR A 117 -19.35 -0.31 -24.58
CA THR A 117 -18.00 -0.85 -24.76
C THR A 117 -17.13 -0.58 -23.54
N LEU A 118 -16.59 -1.65 -22.95
CA LEU A 118 -15.57 -1.58 -21.91
C LEU A 118 -14.20 -1.79 -22.56
N THR A 119 -13.37 -0.76 -22.55
CA THR A 119 -12.01 -0.81 -23.12
C THR A 119 -10.99 -1.01 -22.04
N MET A 120 -10.12 -2.02 -22.22
CA MET A 120 -8.90 -2.20 -21.42
C MET A 120 -7.69 -1.73 -22.22
N GLU A 121 -7.03 -0.69 -21.77
CA GLU A 121 -5.77 -0.17 -22.35
C GLU A 121 -4.57 -0.62 -21.52
N VAL A 122 -3.57 -1.24 -22.17
CA VAL A 122 -2.37 -1.81 -21.53
C VAL A 122 -1.14 -0.98 -21.92
N MET A 123 -0.94 0.16 -21.26
CA MET A 123 0.09 1.15 -21.60
C MET A 123 0.94 1.58 -20.38
N GLY A 124 1.32 0.62 -19.53
CA GLY A 124 2.12 0.89 -18.33
C GLY A 124 1.40 1.86 -17.38
N ARG A 125 2.03 2.94 -17.01
CA ARG A 125 1.43 3.96 -16.11
C ARG A 125 0.17 4.60 -16.68
N TYR A 126 0.00 4.61 -17.99
CA TYR A 126 -1.17 5.15 -18.67
C TYR A 126 -2.26 4.11 -18.93
N SER A 127 -2.10 2.89 -18.43
CA SER A 127 -3.14 1.85 -18.53
C SER A 127 -4.43 2.29 -17.87
N ASN A 128 -5.55 1.98 -18.53
CA ASN A 128 -6.86 2.44 -18.09
C ASN A 128 -7.96 1.42 -18.41
N ILE A 129 -9.10 1.55 -17.75
CA ILE A 129 -10.34 0.82 -18.03
C ILE A 129 -11.42 1.87 -18.25
N ILE A 130 -12.00 1.91 -19.44
CA ILE A 130 -12.88 3.00 -19.89
C ILE A 130 -14.19 2.40 -20.39
N LEU A 131 -15.32 2.87 -19.87
CA LEU A 131 -16.65 2.55 -20.37
C LEU A 131 -17.15 3.69 -21.25
N TRP A 132 -17.60 3.38 -22.46
CA TRP A 132 -18.18 4.34 -23.40
C TRP A 132 -19.37 3.75 -24.14
N ASP A 133 -20.23 4.60 -24.69
CA ASP A 133 -21.49 4.25 -25.34
C ASP A 133 -21.37 4.14 -26.88
N GLU A 134 -22.44 3.80 -27.54
CA GLU A 134 -22.51 3.63 -29.00
C GLU A 134 -22.26 4.92 -29.80
N GLN A 135 -22.43 6.12 -29.18
CA GLN A 135 -22.06 7.41 -29.75
C GLN A 135 -20.57 7.75 -29.52
N GLY A 136 -19.82 6.84 -28.91
CA GLY A 136 -18.41 7.05 -28.58
C GLY A 136 -18.20 7.93 -27.36
N LYS A 137 -19.22 8.27 -26.57
CA LYS A 137 -19.07 9.11 -25.37
C LYS A 137 -18.64 8.28 -24.18
N ILE A 138 -17.63 8.75 -23.49
CA ILE A 138 -17.12 8.15 -22.25
C ILE A 138 -18.18 8.28 -21.16
N VAL A 139 -18.64 7.15 -20.64
CA VAL A 139 -19.54 7.08 -19.49
C VAL A 139 -18.77 7.27 -18.19
N ASP A 140 -17.64 6.55 -18.03
CA ASP A 140 -16.65 6.75 -16.95
C ASP A 140 -15.37 5.98 -17.23
N ALA A 141 -14.33 6.25 -16.43
CA ALA A 141 -13.05 5.59 -16.52
C ALA A 141 -12.44 5.32 -15.14
N LEU A 142 -11.61 4.29 -15.05
CA LEU A 142 -10.88 3.95 -13.83
C LEU A 142 -9.92 5.07 -13.43
N LYS A 143 -9.19 5.61 -14.42
CA LYS A 143 -8.32 6.77 -14.29
C LYS A 143 -8.89 7.89 -15.16
N ARG A 144 -9.43 8.93 -14.54
CA ARG A 144 -9.85 10.14 -15.26
C ARG A 144 -8.60 10.98 -15.54
N VAL A 145 -8.45 11.38 -16.80
CA VAL A 145 -7.30 12.15 -17.28
C VAL A 145 -7.80 13.51 -17.76
N ASP A 146 -7.43 14.56 -17.06
CA ASP A 146 -7.74 15.94 -17.38
C ASP A 146 -6.60 16.66 -18.12
N ALA A 147 -6.79 17.94 -18.42
CA ALA A 147 -5.82 18.77 -19.15
C ALA A 147 -4.52 19.02 -18.36
N GLU A 148 -4.55 18.93 -17.03
CA GLU A 148 -3.35 19.05 -16.20
C GLU A 148 -2.48 17.78 -16.27
N MET A 149 -3.13 16.61 -16.41
CA MET A 149 -2.46 15.31 -16.46
C MET A 149 -1.96 14.95 -17.87
N SER A 150 -2.61 15.41 -18.93
CA SER A 150 -2.22 15.14 -20.32
C SER A 150 -2.69 16.23 -21.26
N SER A 151 -1.76 16.76 -22.06
CA SER A 151 -2.07 17.68 -23.16
C SER A 151 -2.50 16.98 -24.46
N GLN A 152 -2.29 15.67 -24.57
CA GLN A 152 -2.51 14.91 -25.81
C GLN A 152 -3.87 14.22 -25.86
N ARG A 153 -4.37 13.73 -24.72
CA ARG A 153 -5.60 12.93 -24.68
C ARG A 153 -6.30 13.07 -23.35
N LEU A 154 -7.54 13.50 -23.39
CA LEU A 154 -8.40 13.61 -22.21
C LEU A 154 -9.26 12.34 -22.09
N VAL A 155 -9.49 11.89 -20.86
CA VAL A 155 -10.37 10.76 -20.54
C VAL A 155 -11.28 11.17 -19.40
N LEU A 156 -12.39 11.82 -19.74
CA LEU A 156 -13.38 12.34 -18.77
C LEU A 156 -14.79 11.95 -19.21
N PRO A 157 -15.72 11.73 -18.28
CA PRO A 157 -17.12 11.48 -18.60
C PRO A 157 -17.71 12.57 -19.51
N GLY A 158 -18.46 12.14 -20.52
CA GLY A 158 -19.11 13.01 -21.50
C GLY A 158 -18.24 13.40 -22.70
N LEU A 159 -16.93 13.19 -22.66
CA LEU A 159 -16.06 13.39 -23.82
C LEU A 159 -16.09 12.19 -24.76
N THR A 160 -15.72 12.41 -26.03
CA THR A 160 -15.59 11.34 -27.01
C THR A 160 -14.33 10.50 -26.73
N TYR A 161 -14.49 9.17 -26.76
CA TYR A 161 -13.36 8.25 -26.68
C TYR A 161 -12.54 8.31 -27.97
N HIS A 162 -11.24 8.46 -27.83
CA HIS A 162 -10.27 8.38 -28.91
C HIS A 162 -9.25 7.30 -28.62
N LEU A 163 -8.77 6.63 -29.66
CA LEU A 163 -7.64 5.70 -29.54
C LEU A 163 -6.38 6.44 -29.05
N PRO A 164 -5.45 5.73 -28.39
CA PRO A 164 -4.13 6.26 -28.11
C PRO A 164 -3.43 6.75 -29.38
N PRO A 165 -2.51 7.75 -29.28
CA PRO A 165 -1.76 8.24 -30.43
C PRO A 165 -1.02 7.12 -31.15
N PRO A 166 -1.05 7.03 -32.49
CA PRO A 166 -0.37 6.01 -33.27
C PRO A 166 1.16 6.13 -33.14
N GLN A 167 1.86 5.01 -33.26
CA GLN A 167 3.32 4.95 -33.09
C GLN A 167 4.12 5.14 -34.39
N ASN A 168 3.49 5.32 -35.54
CA ASN A 168 4.13 5.40 -36.87
C ASN A 168 5.10 4.23 -37.15
N LYS A 169 4.68 3.01 -36.81
CA LYS A 169 5.43 1.78 -37.02
C LYS A 169 4.65 0.85 -37.93
N LEU A 170 5.36 -0.11 -38.55
CA LEU A 170 4.77 -1.10 -39.43
C LEU A 170 3.96 -2.13 -38.61
N CYS A 171 2.69 -2.30 -38.95
CA CYS A 171 1.85 -3.33 -38.32
C CYS A 171 2.15 -4.70 -38.94
N PRO A 172 2.60 -5.70 -38.19
CA PRO A 172 2.90 -7.02 -38.74
C PRO A 172 1.75 -7.71 -39.48
N LEU A 173 0.48 -7.42 -39.12
CA LEU A 173 -0.67 -8.03 -39.79
C LEU A 173 -0.82 -7.60 -41.26
N THR A 174 -0.42 -6.38 -41.59
CA THR A 174 -0.59 -5.80 -42.95
C THR A 174 0.71 -5.64 -43.72
N THR A 175 1.87 -5.78 -43.08
CA THR A 175 3.18 -5.52 -43.67
C THR A 175 3.82 -6.79 -44.22
N GLN A 176 4.41 -6.72 -45.42
CA GLN A 176 5.12 -7.83 -46.02
C GLN A 176 6.59 -7.84 -45.57
N GLN A 177 7.27 -9.01 -45.65
CA GLN A 177 8.67 -9.19 -45.21
C GLN A 177 9.66 -8.22 -45.88
N GLN A 178 9.47 -7.92 -47.18
CA GLN A 178 10.36 -7.01 -47.91
C GLN A 178 10.30 -5.58 -47.37
N GLN A 179 9.13 -5.12 -46.99
CA GLN A 179 8.93 -3.78 -46.41
C GLN A 179 9.64 -3.65 -45.06
N VAL A 180 9.64 -4.72 -44.23
CA VAL A 180 10.35 -4.73 -42.95
C VAL A 180 11.86 -4.71 -43.16
N VAL A 181 12.36 -5.51 -44.09
CA VAL A 181 13.79 -5.52 -44.47
C VAL A 181 14.23 -4.15 -44.97
N GLN A 182 13.46 -3.53 -45.86
CA GLN A 182 13.72 -2.17 -46.35
C GLN A 182 13.71 -1.14 -45.22
N ALA A 183 12.76 -1.24 -44.32
CA ALA A 183 12.68 -0.34 -43.17
C ALA A 183 13.87 -0.49 -42.21
N LEU A 184 14.35 -1.72 -41.99
CA LEU A 184 15.58 -1.97 -41.22
C LEU A 184 16.81 -1.35 -41.92
N GLN A 185 16.95 -1.55 -43.22
CA GLN A 185 18.06 -0.97 -44.03
C GLN A 185 18.05 0.55 -44.03
N ALA A 186 16.84 1.16 -44.02
CA ALA A 186 16.62 2.60 -44.02
C ALA A 186 16.86 3.29 -42.67
N LEU A 187 17.10 2.55 -41.58
CA LEU A 187 17.35 3.14 -40.27
C LEU A 187 18.54 4.10 -40.31
N PRO A 188 18.42 5.33 -39.77
CA PRO A 188 19.43 6.38 -39.93
C PRO A 188 20.75 6.10 -39.18
N ARG A 189 20.67 5.33 -38.08
CA ARG A 189 21.81 5.02 -37.21
C ARG A 189 22.03 3.53 -37.11
N ASP A 190 23.27 3.12 -36.95
CA ASP A 190 23.59 1.73 -36.60
C ASP A 190 23.11 1.44 -35.16
N MET A 191 22.50 0.28 -34.99
CA MET A 191 21.98 -0.20 -33.69
C MET A 191 21.87 -1.72 -33.71
N GLU A 192 21.79 -2.31 -32.54
CA GLU A 192 21.50 -3.73 -32.40
C GLU A 192 20.23 -4.12 -33.17
N LEU A 193 20.24 -5.25 -33.85
CA LEU A 193 19.12 -5.72 -34.68
C LEU A 193 17.83 -5.83 -33.88
N SER A 194 17.88 -6.24 -32.60
CA SER A 194 16.74 -6.30 -31.71
C SER A 194 16.08 -4.93 -31.51
N LYS A 195 16.88 -3.88 -31.38
CA LYS A 195 16.42 -2.49 -31.28
C LYS A 195 15.91 -1.99 -32.64
N GLY A 196 16.52 -2.43 -33.74
CA GLY A 196 16.04 -2.18 -35.09
C GLY A 196 14.61 -2.71 -35.28
N PHE A 197 14.36 -3.98 -34.98
CA PHE A 197 13.00 -4.56 -35.02
C PHE A 197 12.03 -3.79 -34.13
N LEU A 198 12.42 -3.46 -32.89
CA LEU A 198 11.58 -2.73 -31.98
C LEU A 198 11.21 -1.32 -32.45
N SER A 199 12.10 -0.66 -33.20
CA SER A 199 11.86 0.66 -33.78
C SER A 199 10.93 0.63 -34.98
N VAL A 200 10.96 -0.46 -35.73
CA VAL A 200 10.21 -0.63 -36.99
C VAL A 200 8.85 -1.25 -36.79
N LEU A 201 8.72 -2.25 -35.93
CA LEU A 201 7.48 -3.05 -35.75
C LEU A 201 6.57 -2.50 -34.66
N GLN A 202 5.27 -2.45 -34.99
CA GLN A 202 4.20 -2.13 -34.03
C GLN A 202 3.74 -3.37 -33.26
N GLY A 203 3.38 -3.19 -31.98
CA GLY A 203 2.68 -4.21 -31.19
C GLY A 203 3.53 -5.41 -30.78
N VAL A 204 4.86 -5.38 -30.96
CA VAL A 204 5.79 -6.45 -30.57
C VAL A 204 6.68 -6.00 -29.42
N SER A 205 6.90 -6.88 -28.47
CA SER A 205 7.71 -6.59 -27.27
C SER A 205 9.22 -6.73 -27.51
N PRO A 206 10.05 -6.14 -26.64
CA PRO A 206 11.50 -6.32 -26.73
C PRO A 206 11.95 -7.78 -26.68
N ILE A 207 11.24 -8.66 -25.96
CA ILE A 207 11.62 -10.08 -25.91
C ILE A 207 11.45 -10.76 -27.25
N VAL A 208 10.35 -10.49 -27.95
CA VAL A 208 10.11 -11.04 -29.30
C VAL A 208 11.13 -10.47 -30.29
N CYS A 209 11.44 -9.17 -30.23
CA CYS A 209 12.45 -8.55 -31.08
C CYS A 209 13.85 -9.12 -30.83
N ARG A 210 14.22 -9.42 -29.59
CA ARG A 210 15.47 -10.10 -29.24
C ARG A 210 15.49 -11.53 -29.73
N GLU A 211 14.35 -12.24 -29.66
CA GLU A 211 14.25 -13.61 -30.17
C GLU A 211 14.46 -13.66 -31.71
N LEU A 212 13.79 -12.75 -32.44
CA LEU A 212 14.02 -12.60 -33.88
C LEU A 212 15.50 -12.32 -34.19
N ALA A 213 16.11 -11.37 -33.48
CA ALA A 213 17.52 -11.04 -33.66
C ALA A 213 18.45 -12.22 -33.35
N HIS A 214 18.13 -12.97 -32.27
CA HIS A 214 18.88 -14.18 -31.90
C HIS A 214 18.83 -15.27 -32.99
N GLN A 215 17.65 -15.51 -33.56
CA GLN A 215 17.48 -16.47 -34.66
C GLN A 215 18.23 -16.02 -35.93
N VAL A 216 18.12 -14.73 -36.30
CA VAL A 216 18.84 -14.15 -37.43
C VAL A 216 20.35 -14.28 -37.25
N GLY A 217 20.87 -13.97 -36.08
CA GLY A 217 22.29 -14.01 -35.73
C GLY A 217 22.81 -15.40 -35.39
N ARG A 218 21.96 -16.44 -35.32
CA ARG A 218 22.33 -17.78 -34.83
C ARG A 218 23.04 -17.70 -33.49
N GLY A 219 22.47 -16.90 -32.55
CA GLY A 219 23.05 -16.67 -31.24
C GLY A 219 24.13 -15.59 -31.16
N ARG A 220 24.55 -14.99 -32.28
CA ARG A 220 25.50 -13.85 -32.30
C ARG A 220 24.75 -12.54 -32.32
N GLU A 221 25.28 -11.56 -31.63
CA GLU A 221 24.77 -10.19 -31.68
C GLU A 221 25.07 -9.58 -33.06
N LEU A 222 24.06 -8.99 -33.69
CA LEU A 222 24.18 -8.30 -34.98
C LEU A 222 23.76 -6.84 -34.81
N THR A 223 24.42 -5.95 -35.56
CA THR A 223 23.97 -4.58 -35.75
C THR A 223 23.41 -4.37 -37.15
N VAL A 224 22.40 -3.52 -37.26
CA VAL A 224 21.65 -3.36 -38.51
C VAL A 224 22.58 -3.04 -39.72
N LYS A 225 23.52 -2.12 -39.53
CA LYS A 225 24.38 -1.67 -40.67
C LYS A 225 25.49 -2.64 -41.05
N THR A 226 25.82 -3.62 -40.20
CA THR A 226 26.88 -4.61 -40.46
C THR A 226 26.35 -5.92 -41.03
N MET A 227 25.01 -6.03 -41.20
CA MET A 227 24.38 -7.23 -41.75
C MET A 227 24.70 -7.39 -43.26
N ASP A 228 24.97 -8.62 -43.65
CA ASP A 228 25.08 -9.03 -45.05
C ASP A 228 23.73 -9.39 -45.70
N GLU A 229 23.70 -9.67 -46.99
CA GLU A 229 22.47 -10.00 -47.71
C GLU A 229 21.79 -11.27 -47.17
N GLU A 230 22.57 -12.28 -46.76
CA GLU A 230 22.04 -13.52 -46.18
C GLU A 230 21.37 -13.25 -44.84
N GLN A 231 21.93 -12.37 -44.03
CA GLN A 231 21.36 -11.99 -42.72
C GLN A 231 20.08 -11.18 -42.90
N TYR A 232 20.02 -10.28 -43.88
CA TYR A 232 18.77 -9.58 -44.21
C TYR A 232 17.69 -10.54 -44.75
N PHE A 233 18.07 -11.52 -45.56
CA PHE A 233 17.14 -12.56 -46.01
C PHE A 233 16.59 -13.35 -44.81
N ARG A 234 17.45 -13.77 -43.89
CA ARG A 234 17.01 -14.44 -42.65
C ARG A 234 16.10 -13.55 -41.78
N ALA A 235 16.39 -12.25 -41.70
CA ALA A 235 15.53 -11.31 -40.97
C ALA A 235 14.10 -11.27 -41.54
N GLY A 236 14.00 -11.23 -42.89
CA GLY A 236 12.71 -11.37 -43.58
C GLY A 236 12.03 -12.70 -43.31
N PHE A 237 12.77 -13.81 -43.38
CA PHE A 237 12.25 -15.16 -43.15
C PHE A 237 11.67 -15.35 -41.72
N PHE A 238 12.42 -15.00 -40.69
CA PHE A 238 11.95 -15.14 -39.32
C PHE A 238 10.82 -14.16 -38.99
N TYR A 239 10.84 -12.95 -39.56
CA TYR A 239 9.70 -12.06 -39.49
C TYR A 239 8.45 -12.69 -40.11
N GLN A 240 8.57 -13.33 -41.30
CA GLN A 240 7.45 -13.98 -41.97
C GLN A 240 6.86 -15.13 -41.13
N GLN A 241 7.69 -15.94 -40.49
CA GLN A 241 7.24 -16.99 -39.57
C GLN A 241 6.46 -16.40 -38.38
N MET A 242 6.97 -15.32 -37.79
CA MET A 242 6.25 -14.61 -36.73
C MET A 242 4.92 -14.05 -37.24
N LYS A 243 4.90 -13.46 -38.45
CA LYS A 243 3.67 -12.95 -39.07
C LYS A 243 2.62 -14.05 -39.24
N GLU A 244 2.99 -15.19 -39.78
CA GLU A 244 2.12 -16.36 -39.96
C GLU A 244 1.53 -16.81 -38.61
N THR A 245 2.37 -16.90 -37.57
CA THR A 245 1.90 -17.18 -36.20
C THR A 245 0.86 -16.16 -35.71
N LEU A 246 1.02 -14.88 -36.06
CA LEU A 246 0.08 -13.83 -35.70
C LEU A 246 -1.21 -13.90 -36.54
N ASP A 247 -1.12 -14.15 -37.83
CA ASP A 247 -2.30 -14.23 -38.71
C ASP A 247 -3.20 -15.40 -38.34
N GLU A 248 -2.61 -16.58 -38.07
CA GLU A 248 -3.32 -17.79 -37.65
C GLU A 248 -3.68 -17.80 -36.17
N VAL A 249 -3.10 -16.89 -35.38
CA VAL A 249 -3.18 -16.88 -33.90
C VAL A 249 -2.81 -18.27 -33.33
N SER A 250 -1.74 -18.84 -33.85
CA SER A 250 -1.25 -20.20 -33.55
C SER A 250 -0.10 -20.21 -32.52
N GLY A 251 0.25 -19.06 -31.95
CA GLY A 251 1.26 -18.95 -30.91
C GLY A 251 0.92 -19.74 -29.66
N ARG A 252 1.96 -20.09 -28.90
CA ARG A 252 1.85 -20.87 -27.65
C ARG A 252 2.41 -20.07 -26.47
N PRO A 253 1.91 -20.27 -25.25
CA PRO A 253 2.32 -19.52 -24.08
C PRO A 253 3.62 -20.06 -23.48
N PHE A 254 4.74 -19.38 -23.69
CA PHE A 254 6.04 -19.75 -23.15
C PHE A 254 6.44 -18.78 -22.02
N MET A 255 6.92 -19.33 -20.91
CA MET A 255 7.45 -18.59 -19.78
C MET A 255 8.90 -18.99 -19.51
N ALA A 256 9.78 -17.99 -19.47
CA ALA A 256 11.16 -18.17 -19.05
C ALA A 256 11.28 -17.95 -17.54
N VAL A 257 11.93 -18.90 -16.85
CA VAL A 257 12.22 -18.82 -15.42
C VAL A 257 13.73 -18.95 -15.20
N ASN A 258 14.28 -18.21 -14.22
CA ASN A 258 15.70 -18.35 -13.88
C ASN A 258 15.97 -19.65 -13.11
N LEU A 259 17.24 -19.89 -12.80
CA LEU A 259 17.68 -21.09 -12.05
C LEU A 259 17.06 -21.17 -10.64
N GLN A 260 16.65 -20.02 -10.05
CA GLN A 260 15.93 -19.97 -8.78
C GLN A 260 14.40 -20.13 -8.94
N LYS A 261 13.92 -20.56 -10.11
CA LYS A 261 12.50 -20.72 -10.46
C LYS A 261 11.67 -19.42 -10.41
N LYS A 262 12.29 -18.25 -10.47
CA LYS A 262 11.58 -16.97 -10.55
C LYS A 262 11.25 -16.63 -12.01
N PRO A 263 9.99 -16.24 -12.32
CA PRO A 263 9.62 -15.80 -13.65
C PRO A 263 10.44 -14.58 -14.10
N MET A 264 11.01 -14.66 -15.30
CA MET A 264 11.84 -13.62 -15.91
C MET A 264 11.09 -12.88 -17.01
N ASP A 265 10.53 -13.65 -17.95
CA ASP A 265 9.88 -13.11 -19.14
C ASP A 265 8.88 -14.12 -19.71
N PHE A 266 8.05 -13.70 -20.67
CA PHE A 266 7.12 -14.58 -21.36
C PHE A 266 6.87 -14.13 -22.80
N SER A 267 6.47 -15.07 -23.66
CA SER A 267 6.24 -14.80 -25.08
C SER A 267 5.17 -15.74 -25.65
N PHE A 268 4.60 -15.38 -26.81
CA PHE A 268 3.73 -16.24 -27.62
C PHE A 268 4.54 -17.10 -28.61
N VAL A 269 5.84 -16.84 -28.74
CA VAL A 269 6.82 -17.65 -29.48
C VAL A 269 7.82 -18.26 -28.51
N GLU A 270 8.42 -19.39 -28.90
CA GLU A 270 9.43 -20.06 -28.09
C GLU A 270 10.66 -19.16 -27.87
N ILE A 271 11.25 -19.24 -26.67
CA ILE A 271 12.31 -18.34 -26.23
C ILE A 271 13.63 -19.11 -26.19
N HIS A 272 14.58 -18.82 -27.09
CA HIS A 272 15.89 -19.46 -27.14
C HIS A 272 17.03 -18.54 -26.69
N GLN A 273 16.82 -17.23 -26.71
CA GLN A 273 17.84 -16.21 -26.46
C GLN A 273 18.52 -16.29 -25.08
N TYR A 274 17.90 -16.92 -24.10
CA TYR A 274 18.47 -17.06 -22.75
C TYR A 274 19.41 -18.27 -22.60
N GLY A 275 19.44 -19.21 -23.56
CA GLY A 275 20.28 -20.39 -23.51
C GLY A 275 20.18 -21.11 -22.16
N VAL A 276 21.32 -21.39 -21.54
CA VAL A 276 21.40 -22.12 -20.25
C VAL A 276 21.08 -21.27 -19.02
N SER A 277 20.88 -19.96 -19.17
CA SER A 277 20.59 -19.05 -18.05
C SER A 277 19.14 -19.08 -17.59
N ALA A 278 18.25 -19.66 -18.39
CA ALA A 278 16.83 -19.81 -18.06
C ALA A 278 16.26 -21.16 -18.52
N VAL A 279 15.23 -21.61 -17.82
CA VAL A 279 14.40 -22.75 -18.24
C VAL A 279 13.12 -22.19 -18.86
N VAL A 280 12.84 -22.55 -20.10
CA VAL A 280 11.62 -22.18 -20.80
C VAL A 280 10.58 -23.27 -20.61
N LYS A 281 9.38 -22.88 -20.21
CA LYS A 281 8.23 -23.76 -19.99
C LYS A 281 7.08 -23.34 -20.89
N GLU A 282 6.49 -24.28 -21.57
CA GLU A 282 5.18 -24.09 -22.20
C GLU A 282 4.10 -24.22 -21.13
N MET A 283 3.17 -23.28 -21.09
CA MET A 283 2.08 -23.23 -20.13
C MET A 283 0.78 -23.74 -20.77
N GLU A 284 -0.19 -24.15 -19.96
CA GLU A 284 -1.47 -24.68 -20.43
C GLU A 284 -2.29 -23.66 -21.23
N SER A 285 -2.24 -22.38 -20.83
CA SER A 285 -2.94 -21.29 -21.48
C SER A 285 -2.23 -19.96 -21.23
N PHE A 286 -2.53 -18.95 -22.08
CA PHE A 286 -2.04 -17.59 -21.92
C PHE A 286 -2.49 -16.98 -20.57
N SER A 287 -3.72 -17.26 -20.15
CA SER A 287 -4.25 -16.79 -18.87
C SER A 287 -3.55 -17.44 -17.68
N THR A 288 -3.30 -18.75 -17.71
CA THR A 288 -2.56 -19.47 -16.66
C THR A 288 -1.13 -18.94 -16.55
N LEU A 289 -0.48 -18.68 -17.68
CA LEU A 289 0.83 -18.06 -17.72
C LEU A 289 0.84 -16.71 -16.99
N LEU A 290 -0.11 -15.82 -17.29
CA LEU A 290 -0.18 -14.50 -16.67
C LEU A 290 -0.52 -14.57 -15.19
N ASP A 291 -1.42 -15.47 -14.75
CA ASP A 291 -1.70 -15.70 -13.33
C ASP A 291 -0.44 -16.13 -12.58
N GLU A 292 0.36 -17.05 -13.14
CA GLU A 292 1.59 -17.53 -12.51
C GLU A 292 2.70 -16.49 -12.54
N PHE A 293 2.93 -15.83 -13.67
CA PHE A 293 3.97 -14.82 -13.83
C PHE A 293 3.81 -13.64 -12.89
N TYR A 294 2.57 -13.16 -12.69
CA TYR A 294 2.31 -12.00 -11.86
C TYR A 294 1.95 -12.34 -10.40
N ARG A 295 1.80 -13.62 -10.03
CA ARG A 295 1.34 -14.06 -8.69
C ARG A 295 2.15 -13.42 -7.55
N GLU A 296 3.44 -13.62 -7.54
CA GLU A 296 4.30 -13.12 -6.46
C GLU A 296 4.44 -11.59 -6.51
N ARG A 297 4.58 -11.03 -7.71
CA ARG A 297 4.67 -9.59 -7.92
C ARG A 297 3.40 -8.85 -7.45
N ASP A 298 2.24 -9.38 -7.79
CA ASP A 298 0.96 -8.81 -7.35
C ASP A 298 0.72 -8.96 -5.84
N LYS A 299 1.16 -10.06 -5.26
CA LYS A 299 1.11 -10.26 -3.81
C LYS A 299 1.96 -9.20 -3.09
N GLN A 300 3.20 -9.02 -3.52
CA GLN A 300 4.09 -7.99 -2.97
C GLN A 300 3.54 -6.57 -3.15
N GLU A 301 3.00 -6.25 -4.33
CA GLU A 301 2.43 -4.93 -4.60
C GLU A 301 1.15 -4.69 -3.79
N ARG A 302 0.28 -5.69 -3.64
CA ARG A 302 -0.90 -5.59 -2.76
C ARG A 302 -0.52 -5.35 -1.31
N MET A 303 0.52 -6.05 -0.83
CA MET A 303 1.06 -5.82 0.52
C MET A 303 1.55 -4.38 0.64
N ARG A 304 2.37 -3.91 -0.30
CA ARG A 304 2.92 -2.55 -0.29
C ARG A 304 1.85 -1.47 -0.27
N VAL A 305 0.80 -1.61 -1.08
CA VAL A 305 -0.31 -0.63 -1.11
C VAL A 305 -1.07 -0.61 0.22
N ARG A 306 -1.37 -1.80 0.79
CA ARG A 306 -2.04 -1.90 2.10
C ARG A 306 -1.19 -1.32 3.23
N GLU A 307 0.09 -1.59 3.22
CA GLU A 307 1.07 -1.03 4.16
C GLU A 307 1.11 0.51 4.06
N GLN A 308 1.22 1.06 2.85
CA GLN A 308 1.23 2.50 2.62
C GLN A 308 -0.06 3.20 3.07
N ASP A 309 -1.23 2.58 2.82
CA ASP A 309 -2.51 3.13 3.29
C ASP A 309 -2.58 3.19 4.82
N LEU A 310 -2.12 2.14 5.51
CA LEU A 310 -2.05 2.10 6.98
C LEU A 310 -0.99 3.08 7.51
N LEU A 311 0.18 3.14 6.89
CA LEU A 311 1.25 4.07 7.26
C LEU A 311 0.77 5.52 7.18
N ARG A 312 0.12 5.90 6.05
CA ARG A 312 -0.43 7.26 5.89
C ARG A 312 -1.47 7.59 6.96
N LEU A 313 -2.36 6.65 7.26
CA LEU A 313 -3.36 6.83 8.31
C LEU A 313 -2.69 7.09 9.67
N LEU A 314 -1.78 6.20 10.08
CA LEU A 314 -1.11 6.27 11.38
C LEU A 314 -0.25 7.53 11.52
N SER A 315 0.53 7.88 10.49
CA SER A 315 1.35 9.10 10.47
C SER A 315 0.48 10.34 10.61
N THR A 316 -0.65 10.42 9.90
CA THR A 316 -1.59 11.54 10.02
C THR A 316 -2.16 11.67 11.43
N HIS A 317 -2.51 10.56 12.08
CA HIS A 317 -3.00 10.58 13.46
C HIS A 317 -1.90 10.97 14.46
N ALA A 318 -0.69 10.42 14.33
CA ALA A 318 0.44 10.74 15.18
C ALA A 318 0.84 12.22 15.06
N GLU A 319 0.90 12.77 13.85
CA GLU A 319 1.20 14.19 13.61
C GLU A 319 0.14 15.13 14.21
N ARG A 320 -1.14 14.79 14.08
CA ARG A 320 -2.22 15.57 14.69
C ARG A 320 -2.12 15.58 16.21
N LEU A 321 -1.83 14.42 16.79
CA LEU A 321 -1.70 14.26 18.24
C LEU A 321 -0.48 15.02 18.76
N SER A 322 0.66 14.93 18.08
CA SER A 322 1.87 15.66 18.42
C SER A 322 1.67 17.18 18.37
N ARG A 323 1.01 17.70 17.32
CA ARG A 323 0.66 19.13 17.22
C ARG A 323 -0.25 19.59 18.35
N LYS A 324 -1.28 18.79 18.68
CA LYS A 324 -2.19 19.06 19.81
C LYS A 324 -1.42 19.10 21.13
N MET A 325 -0.54 18.13 21.36
CA MET A 325 0.29 18.04 22.55
C MET A 325 1.22 19.25 22.74
N ASN A 326 1.84 19.70 21.64
CA ASN A 326 2.70 20.88 21.67
C ASN A 326 1.91 22.17 21.97
N ALA A 327 0.72 22.32 21.39
CA ALA A 327 -0.16 23.45 21.72
C ALA A 327 -0.57 23.44 23.21
N GLN A 328 -0.97 22.27 23.73
CA GLN A 328 -1.32 22.10 25.15
C GLN A 328 -0.16 22.34 26.10
N ARG A 329 1.09 21.99 25.72
CA ARG A 329 2.30 22.33 26.49
C ARG A 329 2.53 23.83 26.54
N GLY A 330 2.36 24.55 25.42
CA GLY A 330 2.44 26.00 25.38
C GLY A 330 1.36 26.67 26.25
N GLU A 331 0.12 26.15 26.26
CA GLU A 331 -0.91 26.63 27.15
C GLU A 331 -0.59 26.33 28.64
N LEU A 332 0.01 25.16 28.92
CA LEU A 332 0.44 24.79 30.27
C LEU A 332 1.53 25.72 30.81
N GLU A 333 2.50 26.10 29.95
CA GLU A 333 3.55 27.08 30.31
C GLU A 333 2.96 28.45 30.67
N GLN A 334 1.88 28.88 29.99
CA GLN A 334 1.18 30.12 30.35
C GLN A 334 0.46 30.06 31.70
N CYS A 335 0.13 28.85 32.18
CA CYS A 335 -0.47 28.65 33.50
C CYS A 335 0.58 28.62 34.62
N ALA A 336 1.87 28.58 34.32
CA ALA A 336 2.94 28.50 35.34
C ALA A 336 2.97 29.73 36.28
N ASN A 337 2.59 30.91 35.79
CA ASN A 337 2.60 32.15 36.54
C ASN A 337 1.31 32.36 37.41
N ARG A 338 0.52 31.31 37.65
CA ARG A 338 -0.73 31.41 38.40
C ARG A 338 -0.55 31.93 39.84
N ASP A 339 0.60 31.58 40.48
CA ASP A 339 0.84 32.04 41.86
C ASP A 339 1.02 33.55 41.93
N GLU A 340 1.52 34.21 40.89
CA GLU A 340 1.55 35.67 40.78
C GLU A 340 0.13 36.27 40.83
N LEU A 341 -0.84 35.62 40.15
CA LEU A 341 -2.25 36.05 40.20
C LEU A 341 -2.86 35.91 41.59
N ARG A 342 -2.49 34.86 42.33
CA ARG A 342 -2.92 34.67 43.71
C ARG A 342 -2.33 35.77 44.62
N VAL A 343 -0.98 35.97 44.49
CA VAL A 343 -0.27 37.00 45.26
C VAL A 343 -0.85 38.39 44.96
N ALA A 344 -1.08 38.74 43.69
CA ALA A 344 -1.73 40.00 43.33
C ALA A 344 -3.12 40.14 43.97
N GLY A 345 -3.93 39.10 43.92
CA GLY A 345 -5.23 39.08 44.58
C GLY A 345 -5.15 39.30 46.09
N ASP A 346 -4.21 38.63 46.78
CA ASP A 346 -3.95 38.74 48.20
C ASP A 346 -3.48 40.15 48.59
N LEU A 347 -2.52 40.72 47.82
CA LEU A 347 -1.98 42.06 48.04
C LEU A 347 -3.07 43.12 47.88
N VAL A 348 -3.86 43.08 46.79
CA VAL A 348 -4.98 43.99 46.56
C VAL A 348 -6.04 43.86 47.61
N SER A 349 -6.33 42.64 48.07
CA SER A 349 -7.31 42.40 49.13
C SER A 349 -6.86 42.94 50.49
N ALA A 350 -5.58 42.78 50.83
CA ALA A 350 -5.02 43.27 52.08
C ALA A 350 -4.97 44.83 52.16
N HIS A 351 -4.77 45.47 51.03
CA HIS A 351 -4.61 46.94 50.94
C HIS A 351 -5.81 47.66 50.30
N MET A 352 -6.97 47.02 50.21
CA MET A 352 -8.15 47.53 49.48
C MET A 352 -8.63 48.90 49.92
N TYR A 353 -8.44 49.25 51.20
CA TYR A 353 -8.82 50.58 51.74
C TYR A 353 -7.82 51.70 51.39
N ALA A 354 -6.58 51.37 51.04
CA ALA A 354 -5.56 52.32 50.67
C ALA A 354 -5.52 52.59 49.14
N ILE A 355 -6.21 51.79 48.34
CA ILE A 355 -6.23 51.89 46.88
C ILE A 355 -7.35 52.86 46.44
N PRO A 356 -7.02 53.95 45.73
CA PRO A 356 -8.03 54.87 45.22
C PRO A 356 -8.97 54.18 44.22
N LYS A 357 -10.27 54.52 44.29
CA LYS A 357 -11.23 54.06 43.29
C LYS A 357 -10.86 54.64 41.89
N GLY A 358 -10.81 53.79 40.86
CA GLY A 358 -10.44 54.20 39.50
C GLY A 358 -8.94 54.15 39.24
N ALA A 359 -8.13 53.66 40.14
CA ALA A 359 -6.70 53.44 39.89
C ALA A 359 -6.48 52.37 38.79
N ALA A 360 -5.55 52.65 37.84
CA ALA A 360 -5.18 51.74 36.78
C ALA A 360 -4.07 50.73 37.19
N ALA A 361 -3.29 51.09 38.20
CA ALA A 361 -2.24 50.24 38.76
C ALA A 361 -1.92 50.67 40.20
N VAL A 362 -1.23 49.80 40.93
CA VAL A 362 -0.75 50.07 42.28
C VAL A 362 0.52 49.28 42.57
N ASP A 363 1.48 49.86 43.30
CA ASP A 363 2.67 49.22 43.81
C ASP A 363 2.44 48.86 45.30
N LEU A 364 2.44 47.55 45.59
CA LEU A 364 2.16 47.04 46.94
C LEU A 364 3.30 46.20 47.46
N PRO A 365 3.64 46.26 48.75
CA PRO A 365 4.69 45.44 49.35
C PRO A 365 4.25 43.97 49.35
N ASN A 366 5.13 43.09 48.86
CA ASN A 366 4.89 41.65 48.84
C ASN A 366 5.25 41.05 50.22
N PHE A 367 4.24 40.82 51.06
CA PHE A 367 4.43 40.25 52.40
C PHE A 367 4.77 38.74 52.39
N TYR A 368 4.81 38.10 51.22
CA TYR A 368 5.30 36.72 51.10
C TYR A 368 6.82 36.61 50.98
N GLU A 369 7.51 37.75 50.77
CA GLU A 369 8.98 37.82 50.69
C GLU A 369 9.57 38.60 51.85
N GLU A 370 10.71 38.14 52.44
CA GLU A 370 11.33 38.70 53.62
C GLU A 370 11.66 40.21 53.49
N GLN A 371 12.04 40.68 52.29
CA GLN A 371 12.41 42.06 52.02
C GLN A 371 11.20 42.90 51.58
N GLN A 372 10.02 42.34 51.51
CA GLN A 372 8.77 42.95 51.05
C GLN A 372 8.93 43.87 49.83
N PRO A 373 9.51 43.35 48.70
CA PRO A 373 9.66 44.18 47.50
C PRO A 373 8.33 44.68 46.99
N LEU A 374 8.31 45.84 46.37
CA LEU A 374 7.15 46.40 45.74
C LEU A 374 6.80 45.63 44.48
N VAL A 375 5.59 45.08 44.38
CA VAL A 375 5.04 44.43 43.22
C VAL A 375 4.07 45.35 42.50
N HIS A 376 4.34 45.57 41.23
CA HIS A 376 3.45 46.40 40.36
C HIS A 376 2.24 45.57 39.93
N ILE A 377 1.04 45.97 40.37
CA ILE A 377 -0.20 45.24 40.10
C ILE A 377 -1.11 46.13 39.24
N GLN A 378 -1.49 45.61 38.06
CA GLN A 378 -2.44 46.28 37.17
C GLN A 378 -3.86 46.11 37.69
N LEU A 379 -4.62 47.23 37.68
CA LEU A 379 -6.01 47.27 38.12
C LEU A 379 -6.89 47.68 36.94
N ASP A 380 -8.12 47.22 36.97
CA ASP A 380 -9.17 47.66 36.06
C ASP A 380 -9.84 48.89 36.67
N PRO A 381 -9.69 50.11 36.04
CA PRO A 381 -10.26 51.32 36.62
C PRO A 381 -11.78 51.33 36.72
N ALA A 382 -12.47 50.48 35.97
CA ALA A 382 -13.92 50.35 35.99
C ALA A 382 -14.41 49.54 37.23
N LEU A 383 -13.49 48.84 37.90
CA LEU A 383 -13.81 47.96 39.04
C LEU A 383 -13.35 48.61 40.35
N THR A 384 -14.02 48.27 41.42
CA THR A 384 -13.58 48.58 42.78
C THR A 384 -12.35 47.74 43.16
N PRO A 385 -11.50 48.16 44.16
CA PRO A 385 -10.39 47.30 44.61
C PRO A 385 -10.80 45.87 44.99
N SER A 386 -11.92 45.72 45.69
CA SER A 386 -12.47 44.41 46.01
C SER A 386 -12.86 43.57 44.77
N GLN A 387 -13.41 44.22 43.74
CA GLN A 387 -13.74 43.54 42.47
C GLN A 387 -12.50 43.17 41.69
N ASN A 388 -11.45 44.00 41.73
CA ASN A 388 -10.14 43.66 41.15
C ASN A 388 -9.49 42.43 41.82
N ALA A 389 -9.50 42.39 43.16
CA ALA A 389 -9.05 41.22 43.91
C ALA A 389 -9.82 39.94 43.50
N GLN A 390 -11.16 40.05 43.40
CA GLN A 390 -12.00 38.94 42.95
C GLN A 390 -11.72 38.52 41.53
N LYS A 391 -11.37 39.46 40.62
CA LYS A 391 -10.96 39.18 39.26
C LYS A 391 -9.67 38.35 39.24
N TYR A 392 -8.65 38.75 40.03
CA TYR A 392 -7.40 38.00 40.17
C TYR A 392 -7.62 36.58 40.71
N TYR A 393 -8.45 36.42 41.75
CA TYR A 393 -8.79 35.09 42.27
C TYR A 393 -9.57 34.22 41.26
N LYS A 394 -10.39 34.82 40.43
CA LYS A 394 -11.11 34.12 39.36
C LYS A 394 -10.13 33.62 38.30
N GLU A 395 -9.17 34.46 37.91
CA GLU A 395 -8.13 34.10 36.95
C GLU A 395 -7.20 33.02 37.50
N TYR A 396 -6.76 33.13 38.75
CA TYR A 396 -6.02 32.08 39.45
C TYR A 396 -6.73 30.73 39.46
N ARG A 397 -8.02 30.70 39.87
CA ARG A 397 -8.79 29.46 39.85
C ARG A 397 -8.93 28.86 38.45
N LYS A 398 -9.13 29.71 37.45
CA LYS A 398 -9.19 29.30 36.05
C LYS A 398 -7.88 28.70 35.61
N ALA A 399 -6.75 29.35 35.90
CA ALA A 399 -5.43 28.86 35.55
C ALA A 399 -5.10 27.53 36.26
N LYS A 400 -5.40 27.40 37.55
CA LYS A 400 -5.23 26.16 38.32
C LYS A 400 -6.02 24.97 37.72
N THR A 401 -7.28 25.20 37.41
CA THR A 401 -8.12 24.15 36.79
C THR A 401 -7.64 23.78 35.37
N ALA A 402 -7.13 24.79 34.61
CA ALA A 402 -6.58 24.57 33.30
C ALA A 402 -5.30 23.71 33.36
N GLU A 403 -4.40 24.02 34.31
CA GLU A 403 -3.16 23.25 34.53
C GLU A 403 -3.43 21.79 34.84
N GLU A 404 -4.34 21.50 35.77
CA GLU A 404 -4.73 20.14 36.15
C GLU A 404 -5.25 19.36 34.92
N LYS A 405 -6.16 19.98 34.15
CA LYS A 405 -6.74 19.37 32.95
C LYS A 405 -5.72 19.20 31.80
N LEU A 406 -4.88 20.21 31.58
CA LEU A 406 -3.85 20.14 30.53
C LEU A 406 -2.83 19.07 30.84
N THR A 407 -2.39 18.95 32.10
CA THR A 407 -1.47 17.91 32.54
C THR A 407 -2.04 16.50 32.30
N GLU A 408 -3.29 16.28 32.66
CA GLU A 408 -3.98 15.01 32.40
C GLU A 408 -4.11 14.73 30.89
N GLN A 409 -4.49 15.74 30.09
CA GLN A 409 -4.65 15.59 28.66
C GLN A 409 -3.31 15.32 27.93
N ILE A 410 -2.22 15.95 28.37
CA ILE A 410 -0.88 15.72 27.83
C ILE A 410 -0.41 14.30 28.15
N ASP A 411 -0.66 13.80 29.36
CA ASP A 411 -0.32 12.42 29.74
C ASP A 411 -1.09 11.39 28.91
N LEU A 412 -2.40 11.58 28.75
CA LEU A 412 -3.24 10.72 27.91
C LEU A 412 -2.80 10.76 26.43
N ALA A 413 -2.48 11.95 25.91
CA ALA A 413 -1.99 12.10 24.53
C ALA A 413 -0.61 11.46 24.35
N GLY A 414 0.27 11.53 25.34
CA GLY A 414 1.57 10.86 25.34
C GLY A 414 1.42 9.34 25.23
N LYS A 415 0.57 8.73 26.07
CA LYS A 415 0.28 7.29 26.03
C LYS A 415 -0.34 6.86 24.70
N GLU A 416 -1.20 7.70 24.12
CA GLU A 416 -1.78 7.42 22.81
C GLU A 416 -0.75 7.51 21.69
N LEU A 417 0.20 8.45 21.76
CA LEU A 417 1.30 8.57 20.80
C LEU A 417 2.22 7.36 20.87
N GLU A 418 2.62 6.91 22.06
CA GLU A 418 3.40 5.69 22.28
C GLU A 418 2.73 4.47 21.66
N TYR A 419 1.42 4.35 21.82
CA TYR A 419 0.65 3.27 21.18
C TYR A 419 0.71 3.37 19.66
N LEU A 420 0.50 4.54 19.05
CA LEU A 420 0.58 4.72 17.60
C LEU A 420 1.98 4.39 17.06
N GLU A 421 3.04 4.77 17.79
CA GLU A 421 4.42 4.43 17.46
C GLU A 421 4.68 2.92 17.52
N SER A 422 4.11 2.21 18.48
CA SER A 422 4.22 0.76 18.56
C SER A 422 3.52 0.05 17.40
N VAL A 423 2.37 0.58 16.93
CA VAL A 423 1.68 0.05 15.75
C VAL A 423 2.46 0.36 14.47
N LEU A 424 3.08 1.54 14.35
CA LEU A 424 3.96 1.89 13.23
C LEU A 424 5.16 0.96 13.15
N ASP A 425 5.77 0.62 14.30
CA ASP A 425 6.86 -0.34 14.37
C ASP A 425 6.40 -1.76 13.97
N ALA A 426 5.25 -2.21 14.46
CA ALA A 426 4.66 -3.49 14.04
C ALA A 426 4.36 -3.52 12.53
N LEU A 427 3.90 -2.40 11.96
CA LEU A 427 3.64 -2.26 10.53
C LEU A 427 4.92 -2.36 9.70
N ALA A 428 6.01 -1.72 10.14
CA ALA A 428 7.31 -1.77 9.47
C ALA A 428 7.94 -3.18 9.47
N ARG A 429 7.55 -4.04 10.41
CA ARG A 429 8.00 -5.43 10.52
C ARG A 429 7.04 -6.46 9.90
N ALA A 430 5.89 -6.03 9.37
CA ALA A 430 4.90 -6.92 8.78
C ALA A 430 5.43 -7.55 7.48
N GLU A 431 5.57 -8.88 7.44
CA GLU A 431 6.09 -9.63 6.29
C GLU A 431 4.97 -10.30 5.47
N THR A 432 3.79 -10.48 6.07
CA THR A 432 2.69 -11.22 5.44
C THR A 432 1.41 -10.39 5.34
N GLU A 433 0.55 -10.73 4.37
CA GLU A 433 -0.80 -10.12 4.29
C GLU A 433 -1.61 -10.35 5.58
N ARG A 434 -1.32 -11.43 6.28
CA ARG A 434 -1.97 -11.77 7.55
C ARG A 434 -1.54 -10.83 8.67
N ASP A 435 -0.25 -10.47 8.75
CA ASP A 435 0.25 -9.50 9.72
C ASP A 435 -0.45 -8.14 9.51
N LEU A 436 -0.56 -7.68 8.25
CA LEU A 436 -1.28 -6.46 7.92
C LEU A 436 -2.77 -6.53 8.27
N ALA A 437 -3.41 -7.70 8.08
CA ALA A 437 -4.82 -7.89 8.43
C ALA A 437 -5.04 -7.85 9.96
N GLU A 438 -4.13 -8.41 10.75
CA GLU A 438 -4.17 -8.37 12.21
C GLU A 438 -3.99 -6.94 12.74
N ILE A 439 -3.02 -6.18 12.22
CA ILE A 439 -2.82 -4.76 12.54
C ILE A 439 -4.06 -3.95 12.18
N ARG A 440 -4.63 -4.19 11.00
CA ARG A 440 -5.87 -3.52 10.58
C ARG A 440 -7.04 -3.82 11.52
N ALA A 441 -7.18 -5.07 11.97
CA ALA A 441 -8.21 -5.48 12.91
C ALA A 441 -8.01 -4.83 14.28
N GLU A 442 -6.77 -4.68 14.74
CA GLU A 442 -6.42 -3.94 15.95
C GLU A 442 -6.84 -2.46 15.85
N LEU A 443 -6.49 -1.78 14.76
CA LEU A 443 -6.86 -0.39 14.51
C LEU A 443 -8.37 -0.18 14.41
N GLN A 444 -9.11 -1.16 13.88
CA GLN A 444 -10.59 -1.14 13.87
C GLN A 444 -11.17 -1.25 15.26
N ASP A 445 -10.62 -2.10 16.12
CA ASP A 445 -11.09 -2.27 17.50
C ASP A 445 -10.74 -1.07 18.37
N GLN A 446 -9.63 -0.40 18.08
CA GLN A 446 -9.22 0.83 18.75
C GLN A 446 -9.90 2.10 18.20
N GLY A 447 -10.75 1.99 17.16
CA GLY A 447 -11.53 3.10 16.60
C GLY A 447 -10.82 3.98 15.57
N TYR A 448 -9.59 3.68 15.18
CA TYR A 448 -8.85 4.41 14.14
C TYR A 448 -9.35 4.11 12.72
N LEU A 449 -9.98 2.96 12.53
CA LEU A 449 -10.61 2.54 11.29
C LEU A 449 -12.09 2.22 11.50
N ARG A 450 -12.95 2.62 10.57
CA ARG A 450 -14.38 2.26 10.62
C ARG A 450 -14.57 0.74 10.63
N ARG A 451 -15.30 0.26 11.61
CA ARG A 451 -15.76 -1.13 11.69
C ARG A 451 -16.97 -1.30 10.77
N LEU A 452 -16.74 -1.76 9.54
CA LEU A 452 -17.85 -2.16 8.66
C LEU A 452 -18.30 -3.57 9.09
N ARG A 453 -19.41 -3.64 9.84
CA ARG A 453 -20.00 -4.92 10.28
C ARG A 453 -20.50 -5.71 9.08
N SER A 454 -19.90 -6.87 8.79
CA SER A 454 -20.50 -7.92 7.99
C SER A 454 -21.00 -9.03 8.93
N LYS A 455 -22.22 -9.51 8.72
CA LYS A 455 -22.82 -10.61 9.51
C LYS A 455 -22.10 -11.98 9.32
N LYS A 456 -21.09 -12.08 8.45
CA LYS A 456 -20.41 -13.33 8.07
C LYS A 456 -18.90 -13.36 8.33
N ASP A 457 -18.32 -12.35 8.96
CA ASP A 457 -16.88 -12.36 9.21
C ASP A 457 -16.55 -13.32 10.36
N LYS A 458 -16.07 -14.50 10.02
CA LYS A 458 -15.33 -15.34 10.98
C LYS A 458 -14.08 -14.58 11.40
N PRO A 459 -13.74 -14.54 12.71
CA PRO A 459 -12.49 -13.96 13.15
C PRO A 459 -11.34 -14.63 12.40
N ALA A 460 -10.45 -13.84 11.81
CA ALA A 460 -9.25 -14.37 11.17
C ALA A 460 -8.47 -15.19 12.20
N ALA A 461 -8.06 -16.38 11.82
CA ALA A 461 -7.23 -17.21 12.70
C ALA A 461 -5.96 -16.43 13.06
N VAL A 462 -5.70 -16.25 14.34
CA VAL A 462 -4.54 -15.48 14.84
C VAL A 462 -3.25 -16.20 14.44
N SER A 463 -2.26 -15.48 13.92
CA SER A 463 -0.95 -16.02 13.59
C SER A 463 -0.22 -16.48 14.87
N ALA A 464 0.66 -17.46 14.75
CA ALA A 464 1.54 -17.86 15.85
C ALA A 464 2.66 -16.82 16.03
N PRO A 465 3.18 -16.61 17.26
CA PRO A 465 4.38 -15.82 17.47
C PRO A 465 5.56 -16.40 16.69
N MET A 466 6.56 -15.61 16.40
CA MET A 466 7.83 -16.11 15.87
C MET A 466 8.50 -16.97 16.93
N GLN A 467 9.09 -18.08 16.50
CA GLN A 467 9.78 -19.01 17.40
C GLN A 467 11.23 -19.16 16.96
N PHE A 468 12.12 -19.00 17.91
CA PHE A 468 13.56 -19.16 17.77
C PHE A 468 14.06 -20.17 18.80
N THR A 469 15.24 -20.72 18.57
CA THR A 469 15.90 -21.61 19.51
C THR A 469 17.28 -21.06 19.80
N THR A 470 17.61 -20.89 21.08
CA THR A 470 18.95 -20.46 21.50
C THR A 470 19.97 -21.57 21.28
N SER A 471 21.26 -21.20 21.28
CA SER A 471 22.36 -22.16 21.18
C SER A 471 22.34 -23.24 22.28
N ASP A 472 21.77 -22.90 23.45
CA ASP A 472 21.59 -23.80 24.59
C ASP A 472 20.26 -24.58 24.57
N GLY A 473 19.51 -24.48 23.47
CA GLY A 473 18.26 -25.23 23.26
C GLY A 473 17.05 -24.73 24.02
N PHE A 474 17.01 -23.45 24.43
CA PHE A 474 15.82 -22.81 24.93
C PHE A 474 14.97 -22.26 23.78
N THR A 475 13.66 -22.30 23.93
CA THR A 475 12.72 -21.67 22.99
C THR A 475 12.53 -20.22 23.35
N VAL A 476 12.62 -19.34 22.34
CA VAL A 476 12.30 -17.92 22.46
C VAL A 476 11.11 -17.61 21.56
N LEU A 477 10.07 -17.00 22.11
CA LEU A 477 8.87 -16.58 21.41
C LEU A 477 8.86 -15.06 21.27
N VAL A 478 8.60 -14.56 20.06
CA VAL A 478 8.59 -13.12 19.75
C VAL A 478 7.25 -12.75 19.12
N GLY A 479 6.57 -11.75 19.70
CA GLY A 479 5.29 -11.28 19.20
C GLY A 479 5.43 -10.44 17.92
N ARG A 480 4.53 -10.62 16.96
CA ARG A 480 4.54 -9.91 15.66
C ARG A 480 3.84 -8.56 15.70
N ASN A 481 2.89 -8.38 16.62
CA ASN A 481 2.08 -7.17 16.78
C ASN A 481 1.61 -7.03 18.23
N ASN A 482 0.99 -5.91 18.56
CA ASN A 482 0.58 -5.59 19.94
C ASN A 482 -0.42 -6.59 20.54
N ARG A 483 -1.35 -7.13 19.73
CA ARG A 483 -2.29 -8.16 20.21
C ARG A 483 -1.58 -9.49 20.52
N GLN A 484 -0.61 -9.84 19.70
CA GLN A 484 0.21 -11.02 19.97
C GLN A 484 1.12 -10.79 21.18
N ASN A 485 1.68 -9.60 21.34
CA ASN A 485 2.46 -9.22 22.52
C ASN A 485 1.64 -9.43 23.80
N ASP A 486 0.40 -8.94 23.84
CA ASP A 486 -0.52 -9.16 24.96
C ASP A 486 -0.81 -10.64 25.18
N ARG A 487 -1.15 -11.37 24.11
CA ARG A 487 -1.47 -12.80 24.21
C ARG A 487 -0.27 -13.62 24.66
N LEU A 488 0.90 -13.35 24.12
CA LEU A 488 2.15 -14.02 24.45
C LEU A 488 2.46 -13.83 25.94
N THR A 489 2.47 -12.59 26.43
CA THR A 489 2.88 -12.24 27.78
C THR A 489 1.82 -12.63 28.83
N LEU A 490 0.52 -12.38 28.56
CA LEU A 490 -0.51 -12.48 29.58
C LEU A 490 -1.27 -13.82 29.56
N LYS A 491 -1.15 -14.64 28.47
CA LYS A 491 -1.94 -15.87 28.32
C LYS A 491 -1.13 -17.10 27.93
N THR A 492 0.00 -16.93 27.22
CA THR A 492 0.76 -18.07 26.67
C THR A 492 1.97 -18.41 27.54
N ALA A 493 2.71 -17.38 27.98
CA ALA A 493 3.90 -17.56 28.80
C ALA A 493 3.55 -18.00 30.21
N ASN A 494 4.42 -18.82 30.82
CA ASN A 494 4.31 -19.24 32.22
C ASN A 494 4.90 -18.15 33.15
N ASN A 495 4.47 -18.13 34.38
CA ASN A 495 4.87 -17.15 35.40
C ASN A 495 6.40 -17.07 35.62
N ASN A 496 7.10 -18.19 35.41
CA ASN A 496 8.56 -18.28 35.62
C ASN A 496 9.38 -18.04 34.32
N ASP A 497 8.75 -17.93 33.17
CA ASP A 497 9.42 -17.56 31.93
C ASP A 497 9.96 -16.14 32.03
N ILE A 498 10.97 -15.83 31.22
CA ILE A 498 11.59 -14.51 31.24
C ILE A 498 11.05 -13.67 30.09
N TRP A 499 10.53 -12.52 30.42
CA TRP A 499 10.04 -11.51 29.47
C TRP A 499 11.13 -10.46 29.22
N PHE A 500 11.26 -10.05 27.94
CA PHE A 500 12.22 -9.03 27.49
C PHE A 500 11.50 -7.98 26.64
N HIS A 501 11.94 -6.73 26.77
CA HIS A 501 11.51 -5.64 25.93
C HIS A 501 12.58 -4.54 25.87
N THR A 502 12.71 -3.85 24.73
CA THR A 502 13.60 -2.69 24.59
C THR A 502 13.12 -1.54 25.45
N LYS A 503 14.02 -0.97 26.26
CA LYS A 503 13.70 0.09 27.22
C LYS A 503 13.31 1.39 26.52
N ASN A 504 12.09 1.89 26.77
CA ASN A 504 11.55 3.14 26.20
C ASN A 504 11.59 3.21 24.66
N ILE A 505 11.63 2.08 23.98
CA ILE A 505 11.67 1.98 22.52
C ILE A 505 10.58 1.01 22.06
N PRO A 506 9.76 1.37 21.05
CA PRO A 506 8.77 0.44 20.50
C PRO A 506 9.43 -0.86 19.99
N GLY A 507 8.82 -2.00 20.33
CA GLY A 507 9.34 -3.31 19.96
C GLY A 507 8.39 -4.46 20.29
N SER A 508 8.86 -5.68 20.04
CA SER A 508 8.15 -6.90 20.38
C SER A 508 8.33 -7.30 21.82
N HIS A 509 7.29 -7.88 22.42
CA HIS A 509 7.47 -8.71 23.60
C HIS A 509 8.18 -9.99 23.20
N THR A 510 9.27 -10.30 23.86
CA THR A 510 10.04 -11.52 23.67
C THR A 510 10.00 -12.33 24.95
N VAL A 511 9.75 -13.62 24.84
CA VAL A 511 9.66 -14.53 26.00
C VAL A 511 10.57 -15.70 25.82
N LEU A 512 11.52 -15.87 26.75
CA LEU A 512 12.36 -17.06 26.88
C LEU A 512 11.58 -18.10 27.71
N VAL A 513 11.24 -19.21 27.08
CA VAL A 513 10.48 -20.30 27.70
C VAL A 513 11.43 -21.18 28.51
N THR A 514 11.31 -21.11 29.82
CA THR A 514 12.24 -21.80 30.73
C THR A 514 11.94 -23.29 30.91
N ASN A 515 10.66 -23.69 30.81
CA ASN A 515 10.21 -25.06 31.10
C ASN A 515 10.73 -25.61 32.44
N GLY A 516 10.86 -24.72 33.45
CA GLY A 516 11.37 -25.07 34.78
C GLY A 516 12.88 -25.20 34.87
N ARG A 517 13.64 -24.95 33.80
CA ARG A 517 15.10 -24.91 33.82
C ARG A 517 15.59 -23.48 34.14
N GLU A 518 16.72 -23.35 34.81
CA GLU A 518 17.34 -22.07 35.01
C GLU A 518 18.01 -21.61 33.70
N PRO A 519 17.69 -20.41 33.17
CA PRO A 519 18.23 -19.93 31.90
C PRO A 519 19.73 -19.60 32.08
N THR A 520 20.52 -19.94 31.08
CA THR A 520 21.96 -19.61 31.02
C THR A 520 22.13 -18.13 30.64
N GLU A 521 23.32 -17.56 30.93
CA GLU A 521 23.67 -16.21 30.51
C GLU A 521 23.62 -16.06 28.98
N THR A 522 24.06 -17.10 28.24
CA THR A 522 24.00 -17.15 26.77
C THR A 522 22.58 -17.07 26.28
N ALA A 523 21.66 -17.90 26.82
CA ALA A 523 20.24 -17.88 26.43
C ALA A 523 19.58 -16.52 26.75
N MET A 524 19.93 -15.90 27.86
CA MET A 524 19.46 -14.56 28.24
C MET A 524 19.93 -13.48 27.25
N GLU A 525 21.22 -13.52 26.86
CA GLU A 525 21.80 -12.57 25.91
C GLU A 525 21.19 -12.75 24.52
N GLU A 526 21.05 -13.99 24.04
CA GLU A 526 20.42 -14.28 22.74
C GLU A 526 18.94 -13.85 22.70
N ALA A 527 18.19 -14.08 23.77
CA ALA A 527 16.81 -13.59 23.87
C ALA A 527 16.71 -12.06 23.88
N ALA A 528 17.64 -11.38 24.56
CA ALA A 528 17.72 -9.92 24.56
C ALA A 528 18.12 -9.38 23.18
N LYS A 529 19.06 -10.03 22.47
CA LYS A 529 19.38 -9.69 21.07
C LYS A 529 18.16 -9.82 20.16
N LEU A 530 17.38 -10.88 20.30
CA LEU A 530 16.13 -11.06 19.55
C LEU A 530 15.12 -9.95 19.88
N ALA A 531 14.99 -9.51 21.13
CA ALA A 531 14.14 -8.38 21.48
C ALA A 531 14.63 -7.08 20.82
N ALA A 532 15.93 -6.83 20.78
CA ALA A 532 16.51 -5.67 20.12
C ALA A 532 16.34 -5.71 18.59
N GLN A 533 16.58 -6.87 17.95
CA GLN A 533 16.38 -7.08 16.50
C GLN A 533 14.92 -6.85 16.06
N HIS A 534 13.95 -7.16 16.94
CA HIS A 534 12.52 -6.97 16.68
C HIS A 534 11.98 -5.69 17.33
N SER A 535 12.78 -4.63 17.31
CA SER A 535 12.42 -3.30 17.78
C SER A 535 12.84 -2.21 16.79
N ARG A 536 12.40 -0.98 17.06
CA ARG A 536 12.83 0.21 16.30
C ARG A 536 14.36 0.47 16.39
N ALA A 537 15.04 -0.11 17.36
CA ALA A 537 16.48 0.04 17.57
C ALA A 537 17.34 -1.04 16.91
N LYS A 538 16.80 -1.83 15.98
CA LYS A 538 17.48 -2.97 15.32
C LYS A 538 18.80 -2.64 14.64
N ASP A 539 19.02 -1.38 14.26
CA ASP A 539 20.21 -0.89 13.56
C ASP A 539 21.17 -0.12 14.51
N SER A 540 20.91 -0.15 15.82
CA SER A 540 21.71 0.56 16.83
C SER A 540 22.81 -0.35 17.40
N SER A 541 23.94 0.24 17.81
CA SER A 541 25.10 -0.53 18.30
C SER A 541 24.98 -0.99 19.75
N GLN A 542 24.18 -0.32 20.59
CA GLN A 542 23.93 -0.70 21.99
C GLN A 542 22.49 -0.40 22.36
N VAL A 543 21.69 -1.45 22.49
CA VAL A 543 20.26 -1.35 22.78
C VAL A 543 20.01 -1.79 24.22
N PRO A 544 19.44 -0.92 25.09
CA PRO A 544 19.02 -1.31 26.41
C PRO A 544 17.77 -2.19 26.33
N VAL A 545 17.83 -3.38 26.89
CA VAL A 545 16.75 -4.35 26.97
C VAL A 545 16.45 -4.63 28.43
N ASP A 546 15.23 -4.33 28.84
CA ASP A 546 14.74 -4.68 30.17
C ASP A 546 14.23 -6.12 30.16
N TYR A 547 14.49 -6.86 31.23
CA TYR A 547 14.02 -8.21 31.41
C TYR A 547 13.56 -8.48 32.84
N THR A 548 12.52 -9.29 32.97
CA THR A 548 11.96 -9.72 34.24
C THR A 548 11.17 -11.00 34.07
N GLN A 549 10.81 -11.66 35.17
CA GLN A 549 9.89 -12.82 35.08
C GLN A 549 8.48 -12.36 34.66
N VAL A 550 7.79 -13.18 33.86
CA VAL A 550 6.45 -12.87 33.34
C VAL A 550 5.45 -12.50 34.45
N ARG A 551 5.55 -13.12 35.63
CA ARG A 551 4.70 -12.79 36.80
C ARG A 551 4.82 -11.34 37.27
N ASN A 552 5.88 -10.65 36.91
CA ASN A 552 6.12 -9.23 37.26
C ASN A 552 5.60 -8.27 36.18
N VAL A 553 4.99 -8.80 35.11
CA VAL A 553 4.43 -8.02 34.01
C VAL A 553 2.91 -8.06 34.11
N SER A 554 2.28 -6.90 34.10
CA SER A 554 0.82 -6.77 34.19
C SER A 554 0.29 -5.73 33.22
N LYS A 555 -0.99 -5.86 32.87
CA LYS A 555 -1.67 -4.90 32.00
C LYS A 555 -2.60 -4.01 32.83
N PRO A 556 -2.40 -2.68 32.84
CA PRO A 556 -3.31 -1.76 33.48
C PRO A 556 -4.71 -1.83 32.86
N GLN A 557 -5.74 -1.59 33.70
CA GLN A 557 -7.11 -1.53 33.21
C GLN A 557 -7.26 -0.40 32.17
N GLY A 558 -7.85 -0.71 31.01
CA GLY A 558 -8.04 0.26 29.93
C GLY A 558 -6.78 0.52 29.08
N ALA A 559 -5.64 -0.10 29.37
CA ALA A 559 -4.44 0.06 28.55
C ALA A 559 -4.62 -0.46 27.12
N LYS A 560 -4.04 0.22 26.15
CA LYS A 560 -4.02 -0.15 24.74
C LYS A 560 -3.33 -1.51 24.52
N PRO A 561 -3.59 -2.22 23.40
CA PRO A 561 -2.86 -3.46 23.07
C PRO A 561 -1.34 -3.23 23.08
N GLY A 562 -0.58 -4.20 23.61
CA GLY A 562 0.87 -4.15 23.71
C GLY A 562 1.42 -3.31 24.87
N MET A 563 0.58 -2.54 25.55
CA MET A 563 1.02 -1.71 26.67
C MET A 563 0.92 -2.46 27.99
N VAL A 564 2.05 -2.63 28.65
CA VAL A 564 2.19 -3.31 29.95
C VAL A 564 3.01 -2.47 30.92
N ILE A 565 2.85 -2.73 32.22
CA ILE A 565 3.74 -2.27 33.28
C ILE A 565 4.48 -3.46 33.84
N TYR A 566 5.72 -3.26 34.22
CA TYR A 566 6.56 -4.30 34.80
C TYR A 566 7.41 -3.76 35.94
N VAL A 567 7.70 -4.63 36.88
CA VAL A 567 8.45 -4.32 38.09
C VAL A 567 9.58 -5.34 38.27
N ARG A 568 10.52 -5.05 39.18
CA ARG A 568 11.65 -5.94 39.53
C ARG A 568 12.45 -6.37 38.29
N TYR A 569 12.64 -5.46 37.35
CA TYR A 569 13.39 -5.71 36.11
C TYR A 569 14.87 -5.42 36.28
N LYS A 570 15.65 -6.00 35.41
CA LYS A 570 17.05 -5.66 35.15
C LYS A 570 17.20 -5.21 33.71
N THR A 571 18.23 -4.42 33.44
CA THR A 571 18.56 -3.95 32.08
C THR A 571 19.88 -4.54 31.64
N MET A 572 19.91 -5.05 30.40
CA MET A 572 21.16 -5.44 29.73
C MET A 572 21.31 -4.68 28.42
N TYR A 573 22.53 -4.47 27.98
CA TYR A 573 22.88 -3.77 26.76
C TYR A 573 23.34 -4.81 25.73
N VAL A 574 22.70 -4.85 24.59
CA VAL A 574 23.01 -5.81 23.53
C VAL A 574 23.14 -5.12 22.16
N THR A 575 23.93 -5.73 21.29
CA THR A 575 23.97 -5.38 19.86
C THR A 575 23.04 -6.33 19.11
N PRO A 576 22.04 -5.82 18.36
CA PRO A 576 21.06 -6.61 17.65
C PRO A 576 21.63 -7.59 16.65
#